data_a1b5161b61e181d54938d87360af59ef
#
_entry.id   a1b5161b61e181d54938d87360af59ef
#
_cell.length_a   1.000
_cell.length_b   1.000
_cell.length_c   1.000
_cell.angle_alpha   90.00
_cell.angle_beta   90.00
_cell.angle_gamma   90.00
#
_symmetry.space_group_name_H-M   'P 1'
#
loop_
_entity.id
_entity.type
_entity.pdbx_description
1 polymer ?
#
loop_
_entity_poly.entity_id
_entity_poly.type
_entity_poly.pdbx_seq_one_letter_code
_entity_poly.pdbx_strand_id
1 'polypeptide(L)'
;IAVAAGFCHAAIGTETHGSIMSPAMACGVVGIKPSVGLISRHGVIPISHSLDTPGALANNLHEATRLIEAMRGEDPNDEATLNCPVETLSDLSSEDTAPLKIALLTGTSSTMDDATRKGLREFMEKAKSARIEFIEVPYTPVQTHYKTISSVEIQGDFDRFLAEFGNGNTPSNFKELVRFYEMRLPQHPYGIDRLVDALQFNPAIADPEYQQIRQKGINNCTEAIGKVLKEYKADVIATTTFVPWWAVGRAPSIALPIGETQDSRPISLM
;
A
#
# COMPACT_ATOMS: atom_id res chain seq x y z
N ILE A 1 -7.76 -11.83 -6.09
CA ILE A 1 -8.19 -13.05 -6.84
C ILE A 1 -9.72 -13.07 -6.99
N ALA A 2 -10.52 -12.98 -5.88
CA ALA A 2 -11.98 -13.07 -5.97
C ALA A 2 -12.60 -12.05 -6.92
N VAL A 3 -12.12 -10.79 -6.88
CA VAL A 3 -12.55 -9.72 -7.79
C VAL A 3 -12.16 -10.06 -9.24
N ALA A 4 -10.90 -10.42 -9.49
CA ALA A 4 -10.43 -10.76 -10.83
C ALA A 4 -11.14 -11.99 -11.44
N ALA A 5 -11.54 -12.93 -10.59
CA ALA A 5 -12.30 -14.12 -10.99
C ALA A 5 -13.82 -13.88 -11.12
N GLY A 6 -14.30 -12.67 -10.84
CA GLY A 6 -15.73 -12.32 -10.95
C GLY A 6 -16.63 -12.87 -9.82
N PHE A 7 -16.05 -13.34 -8.72
CA PHE A 7 -16.83 -13.82 -7.57
C PHE A 7 -17.44 -12.69 -6.73
N CYS A 8 -16.86 -11.50 -6.80
CA CYS A 8 -17.40 -10.28 -6.20
C CYS A 8 -17.00 -9.05 -7.02
N HIS A 9 -17.76 -7.96 -6.90
CA HIS A 9 -17.49 -6.70 -7.60
C HIS A 9 -16.32 -5.95 -6.99
N ALA A 10 -16.20 -5.97 -5.67
CA ALA A 10 -15.14 -5.32 -4.91
C ALA A 10 -14.80 -6.12 -3.66
N ALA A 11 -13.61 -5.90 -3.13
CA ALA A 11 -13.12 -6.51 -1.89
C ALA A 11 -12.34 -5.48 -1.07
N ILE A 12 -12.38 -5.63 0.25
CA ILE A 12 -11.54 -4.87 1.17
C ILE A 12 -10.21 -5.61 1.30
N GLY A 13 -9.12 -4.87 1.20
CA GLY A 13 -7.79 -5.33 1.54
C GLY A 13 -7.16 -4.42 2.58
N THR A 14 -6.01 -4.82 3.11
CA THR A 14 -5.19 -3.99 3.99
C THR A 14 -3.76 -3.94 3.48
N GLU A 15 -3.10 -2.83 3.69
CA GLU A 15 -1.71 -2.66 3.30
C GLU A 15 -0.89 -2.01 4.39
N THR A 16 0.28 -2.62 4.66
CA THR A 16 1.38 -2.02 5.40
C THR A 16 2.48 -1.58 4.44
N HIS A 17 2.77 -2.45 3.43
CA HIS A 17 3.91 -2.27 2.52
C HIS A 17 3.68 -3.05 1.22
N GLY A 18 2.69 -2.66 0.42
CA GLY A 18 2.40 -3.24 -0.89
C GLY A 18 1.26 -4.26 -0.93
N SER A 19 0.60 -4.57 0.20
CA SER A 19 -0.34 -5.70 0.27
C SER A 19 -1.70 -5.45 -0.41
N ILE A 20 -2.02 -4.22 -0.82
CA ILE A 20 -3.11 -3.89 -1.75
C ILE A 20 -2.56 -3.74 -3.16
N MET A 21 -1.48 -2.96 -3.30
CA MET A 21 -0.91 -2.60 -4.60
C MET A 21 -0.37 -3.81 -5.36
N SER A 22 0.47 -4.63 -4.72
CA SER A 22 1.08 -5.79 -5.37
C SER A 22 0.06 -6.82 -5.86
N PRO A 23 -0.93 -7.27 -5.06
CA PRO A 23 -1.95 -8.19 -5.55
C PRO A 23 -2.89 -7.55 -6.57
N ALA A 24 -3.20 -6.25 -6.47
CA ALA A 24 -3.99 -5.55 -7.49
C ALA A 24 -3.29 -5.60 -8.85
N MET A 25 -2.00 -5.24 -8.88
CA MET A 25 -1.17 -5.29 -10.10
C MET A 25 -1.06 -6.70 -10.66
N ALA A 26 -0.81 -7.69 -9.81
CA ALA A 26 -0.66 -9.09 -10.23
C ALA A 26 -1.96 -9.73 -10.75
N CYS A 27 -3.12 -9.26 -10.26
CA CYS A 27 -4.43 -9.77 -10.66
C CYS A 27 -5.10 -8.91 -11.77
N GLY A 28 -4.49 -7.80 -12.19
CA GLY A 28 -5.07 -6.92 -13.21
C GLY A 28 -6.37 -6.23 -12.75
N VAL A 29 -6.47 -5.87 -11.47
CA VAL A 29 -7.61 -5.16 -10.91
C VAL A 29 -7.19 -3.78 -10.39
N VAL A 30 -8.15 -2.89 -10.23
CA VAL A 30 -7.91 -1.60 -9.58
C VAL A 30 -7.70 -1.82 -8.09
N GLY A 31 -6.62 -1.26 -7.54
CA GLY A 31 -6.37 -1.22 -6.10
C GLY A 31 -6.25 0.23 -5.63
N ILE A 32 -6.91 0.59 -4.54
CA ILE A 32 -6.76 1.89 -3.89
C ILE A 32 -6.28 1.69 -2.47
N LYS A 33 -5.09 2.22 -2.18
CA LYS A 33 -4.57 2.39 -0.83
C LYS A 33 -4.71 3.86 -0.44
N PRO A 34 -5.61 4.23 0.46
CA PRO A 34 -5.74 5.62 0.90
C PRO A 34 -4.54 6.04 1.77
N SER A 35 -4.50 7.31 2.11
CA SER A 35 -3.62 7.79 3.19
C SER A 35 -3.97 7.10 4.50
N VAL A 36 -2.95 6.84 5.33
CA VAL A 36 -3.18 6.35 6.70
C VAL A 36 -4.04 7.35 7.47
N GLY A 37 -5.11 6.86 8.12
CA GLY A 37 -6.06 7.68 8.85
C GLY A 37 -7.30 8.12 8.06
N LEU A 38 -7.42 7.78 6.77
CA LEU A 38 -8.67 8.00 6.03
C LEU A 38 -9.75 6.98 6.42
N ILE A 39 -9.35 5.76 6.70
CA ILE A 39 -10.22 4.63 7.08
C ILE A 39 -9.70 4.05 8.39
N SER A 40 -10.62 3.72 9.30
CA SER A 40 -10.30 3.11 10.59
C SER A 40 -9.62 1.74 10.41
N ARG A 41 -8.64 1.47 11.28
CA ARG A 41 -7.95 0.19 11.40
C ARG A 41 -8.45 -0.63 12.58
N HIS A 42 -9.43 -0.12 13.34
CA HIS A 42 -9.99 -0.84 14.49
C HIS A 42 -10.57 -2.19 14.04
N GLY A 43 -10.18 -3.25 14.71
CA GLY A 43 -10.56 -4.62 14.32
C GLY A 43 -9.74 -5.24 13.18
N VAL A 44 -8.80 -4.50 12.56
CA VAL A 44 -7.84 -5.04 11.59
C VAL A 44 -6.69 -5.71 12.35
N ILE A 45 -6.33 -6.94 11.95
CA ILE A 45 -5.14 -7.62 12.49
C ILE A 45 -3.91 -6.80 12.11
N PRO A 46 -3.15 -6.25 13.09
CA PRO A 46 -2.13 -5.26 12.80
C PRO A 46 -0.79 -5.87 12.39
N ILE A 47 -0.05 -5.10 11.58
CA ILE A 47 1.39 -5.23 11.41
C ILE A 47 2.09 -3.98 11.96
N SER A 48 1.52 -2.79 11.69
CA SER A 48 2.14 -1.52 12.08
C SER A 48 1.08 -0.42 12.19
N HIS A 49 0.83 0.07 13.40
CA HIS A 49 -0.08 1.21 13.61
C HIS A 49 0.35 2.48 12.88
N SER A 50 1.64 2.61 12.54
CA SER A 50 2.14 3.75 11.78
C SER A 50 1.84 3.67 10.29
N LEU A 51 1.72 2.46 9.72
CA LEU A 51 1.72 2.25 8.27
C LEU A 51 0.46 1.57 7.74
N ASP A 52 -0.23 0.75 8.57
CA ASP A 52 -1.39 -0.01 8.14
C ASP A 52 -2.54 0.90 7.69
N THR A 53 -3.20 0.50 6.63
CA THR A 53 -4.45 1.11 6.17
C THR A 53 -5.32 0.09 5.44
N PRO A 54 -6.63 0.06 5.70
CA PRO A 54 -7.58 -0.61 4.82
C PRO A 54 -7.68 0.10 3.48
N GLY A 55 -8.13 -0.61 2.45
CA GLY A 55 -8.37 -0.04 1.14
C GLY A 55 -9.21 -0.97 0.26
N ALA A 56 -9.32 -0.64 -1.01
CA ALA A 56 -10.23 -1.28 -1.94
C ALA A 56 -9.51 -2.00 -3.07
N LEU A 57 -10.06 -3.13 -3.50
CA LEU A 57 -9.76 -3.80 -4.77
C LEU A 57 -11.07 -3.98 -5.53
N ALA A 58 -11.12 -3.55 -6.80
CA ALA A 58 -12.34 -3.64 -7.61
C ALA A 58 -12.02 -3.82 -9.10
N ASN A 59 -13.03 -4.16 -9.91
CA ASN A 59 -12.86 -4.32 -11.35
C ASN A 59 -12.69 -2.97 -12.08
N ASN A 60 -13.13 -1.88 -11.48
CA ASN A 60 -13.01 -0.55 -12.06
C ASN A 60 -12.86 0.52 -10.97
N LEU A 61 -12.42 1.71 -11.38
CA LEU A 61 -12.16 2.83 -10.49
C LEU A 61 -13.41 3.29 -9.74
N HIS A 62 -14.56 3.32 -10.39
CA HIS A 62 -15.81 3.77 -9.78
C HIS A 62 -16.21 2.89 -8.59
N GLU A 63 -16.17 1.57 -8.74
CA GLU A 63 -16.46 0.63 -7.64
C GLU A 63 -15.45 0.74 -6.50
N ALA A 64 -14.15 0.85 -6.84
CA ALA A 64 -13.10 1.03 -5.84
C ALA A 64 -13.30 2.31 -5.02
N THR A 65 -13.60 3.43 -5.69
CA THR A 65 -13.85 4.73 -5.06
C THR A 65 -15.10 4.69 -4.17
N ARG A 66 -16.18 4.10 -4.65
CA ARG A 66 -17.41 3.94 -3.82
C ARG A 66 -17.14 3.13 -2.55
N LEU A 67 -16.30 2.10 -2.64
CA LEU A 67 -15.94 1.32 -1.46
C LEU A 67 -15.11 2.14 -0.47
N ILE A 68 -14.15 2.94 -0.95
CA ILE A 68 -13.39 3.88 -0.11
C ILE A 68 -14.33 4.89 0.56
N GLU A 69 -15.26 5.50 -0.19
CA GLU A 69 -16.25 6.44 0.36
C GLU A 69 -17.13 5.81 1.45
N ALA A 70 -17.52 4.58 1.27
CA ALA A 70 -18.33 3.86 2.26
C ALA A 70 -17.59 3.52 3.56
N MET A 71 -16.25 3.41 3.50
CA MET A 71 -15.41 3.02 4.65
C MET A 71 -14.77 4.20 5.37
N ARG A 72 -14.62 5.37 4.70
CA ARG A 72 -13.92 6.52 5.29
C ARG A 72 -14.71 7.17 6.41
N GLY A 73 -14.03 7.77 7.35
CA GLY A 73 -14.65 8.54 8.42
C GLY A 73 -13.86 8.47 9.72
N GLU A 74 -14.27 9.29 10.67
CA GLU A 74 -13.72 9.27 12.02
C GLU A 74 -14.23 8.05 12.80
N ASP A 75 -13.31 7.43 13.53
CA ASP A 75 -13.58 6.36 14.48
C ASP A 75 -12.89 6.69 15.80
N PRO A 76 -13.62 6.84 16.92
CA PRO A 76 -13.01 7.13 18.21
C PRO A 76 -12.07 6.00 18.71
N ASN A 77 -12.14 4.82 18.12
CA ASN A 77 -11.27 3.69 18.44
C ASN A 77 -9.96 3.68 17.62
N ASP A 78 -9.81 4.60 16.64
CA ASP A 78 -8.57 4.77 15.87
C ASP A 78 -8.18 6.25 15.77
N GLU A 79 -7.27 6.67 16.64
CA GLU A 79 -6.79 8.05 16.72
C GLU A 79 -6.30 8.64 15.40
N ALA A 80 -5.82 7.79 14.46
CA ALA A 80 -5.35 8.27 13.17
C ALA A 80 -6.47 8.84 12.30
N THR A 81 -7.73 8.52 12.59
CA THR A 81 -8.90 8.99 11.85
C THR A 81 -9.51 10.29 12.39
N LEU A 82 -9.09 10.78 13.56
CA LEU A 82 -9.72 11.93 14.25
C LEU A 82 -9.66 13.26 13.48
N ASN A 83 -8.93 13.32 12.38
CA ASN A 83 -8.89 14.47 11.47
C ASN A 83 -9.19 14.03 10.03
N CYS A 84 -10.00 12.99 9.87
CA CYS A 84 -10.39 12.51 8.54
C CYS A 84 -11.12 13.64 7.77
N PRO A 85 -10.70 13.96 6.53
CA PRO A 85 -11.40 14.97 5.73
C PRO A 85 -12.87 14.61 5.54
N VAL A 86 -13.76 15.59 5.70
CA VAL A 86 -15.22 15.42 5.53
C VAL A 86 -15.62 15.48 4.06
N GLU A 87 -14.81 16.15 3.22
CA GLU A 87 -15.09 16.31 1.79
C GLU A 87 -15.17 14.95 1.10
N THR A 88 -16.21 14.76 0.31
CA THR A 88 -16.38 13.55 -0.51
C THR A 88 -15.35 13.52 -1.63
N LEU A 89 -14.99 12.32 -2.09
CA LEU A 89 -14.25 12.19 -3.34
C LEU A 89 -15.12 12.76 -4.48
N SER A 90 -14.54 13.64 -5.28
CA SER A 90 -15.23 14.30 -6.38
C SER A 90 -15.89 13.27 -7.30
N ASP A 91 -17.03 13.64 -7.89
CA ASP A 91 -17.65 12.83 -8.92
C ASP A 91 -16.66 12.59 -10.07
N LEU A 92 -16.34 11.34 -10.31
CA LEU A 92 -15.41 10.91 -11.36
C LEU A 92 -15.97 11.09 -12.77
N SER A 93 -17.23 11.52 -12.89
CA SER A 93 -17.92 11.77 -14.16
C SER A 93 -17.60 13.12 -14.79
N SER A 94 -16.78 13.98 -14.17
CA SER A 94 -16.44 15.27 -14.74
C SER A 94 -15.64 15.10 -16.04
N GLU A 95 -16.21 15.55 -17.16
CA GLU A 95 -15.57 15.52 -18.48
C GLU A 95 -14.40 16.50 -18.61
N ASP A 96 -14.26 17.42 -17.66
CA ASP A 96 -13.25 18.47 -17.69
C ASP A 96 -11.95 18.01 -17.00
N THR A 97 -11.20 17.17 -17.70
CA THR A 97 -9.87 16.75 -17.25
C THR A 97 -8.84 17.80 -17.63
N ALA A 98 -8.26 18.46 -16.62
CA ALA A 98 -7.05 19.27 -16.81
C ALA A 98 -5.91 18.39 -17.39
N PRO A 99 -4.99 18.95 -18.16
CA PRO A 99 -3.78 18.21 -18.56
C PRO A 99 -3.07 17.63 -17.33
N LEU A 100 -2.71 16.34 -17.38
CA LEU A 100 -2.05 15.62 -16.28
C LEU A 100 -0.60 15.33 -16.65
N LYS A 101 0.31 15.65 -15.76
CA LYS A 101 1.72 15.38 -15.91
C LYS A 101 2.20 14.32 -14.92
N ILE A 102 2.68 13.21 -15.44
CA ILE A 102 3.05 12.03 -14.66
C ILE A 102 4.57 11.83 -14.68
N ALA A 103 5.19 11.82 -13.51
CA ALA A 103 6.58 11.41 -13.34
C ALA A 103 6.64 9.87 -13.29
N LEU A 104 7.08 9.24 -14.37
CA LEU A 104 7.26 7.80 -14.46
C LEU A 104 8.63 7.40 -13.92
N LEU A 105 8.68 6.72 -12.79
CA LEU A 105 9.92 6.23 -12.20
C LEU A 105 10.51 5.10 -13.05
N THR A 106 11.76 5.29 -13.48
CA THR A 106 12.53 4.29 -14.22
C THR A 106 13.64 3.67 -13.36
N GLY A 107 14.09 2.47 -13.72
CA GLY A 107 15.13 1.79 -12.94
C GLY A 107 14.64 1.20 -11.60
N THR A 108 13.33 1.14 -11.38
CA THR A 108 12.72 0.54 -10.19
C THR A 108 12.84 -0.99 -10.17
N SER A 109 13.00 -1.61 -11.32
CA SER A 109 13.25 -3.05 -11.48
C SER A 109 14.28 -3.29 -12.58
N SER A 110 15.23 -4.18 -12.32
CA SER A 110 16.16 -4.70 -13.32
C SER A 110 15.52 -5.72 -14.26
N THR A 111 14.29 -6.15 -13.97
CA THR A 111 13.65 -7.33 -14.57
C THR A 111 12.38 -7.02 -15.36
N MET A 112 12.11 -5.75 -15.72
CA MET A 112 10.98 -5.46 -16.62
C MET A 112 11.23 -6.13 -17.97
N ASP A 113 10.38 -7.12 -18.31
CA ASP A 113 10.49 -7.82 -19.59
C ASP A 113 10.06 -6.94 -20.78
N ASP A 114 10.44 -7.35 -21.99
CA ASP A 114 10.17 -6.56 -23.19
C ASP A 114 8.67 -6.46 -23.52
N ALA A 115 7.86 -7.44 -23.13
CA ALA A 115 6.43 -7.42 -23.34
C ALA A 115 5.76 -6.35 -22.47
N THR A 116 6.11 -6.29 -21.19
CA THR A 116 5.65 -5.23 -20.27
C THR A 116 6.11 -3.85 -20.74
N ARG A 117 7.36 -3.74 -21.17
CA ARG A 117 7.91 -2.48 -21.69
C ARG A 117 7.19 -2.01 -22.96
N LYS A 118 6.83 -2.94 -23.84
CA LYS A 118 6.06 -2.65 -25.04
C LYS A 118 4.67 -2.14 -24.68
N GLY A 119 3.93 -2.85 -23.82
CA GLY A 119 2.58 -2.47 -23.40
C GLY A 119 2.55 -1.10 -22.71
N LEU A 120 3.55 -0.83 -21.86
CA LEU A 120 3.70 0.51 -21.25
C LEU A 120 3.86 1.61 -22.29
N ARG A 121 4.72 1.41 -23.30
CA ARG A 121 4.89 2.40 -24.40
C ARG A 121 3.60 2.63 -25.18
N GLU A 122 2.88 1.56 -25.50
CA GLU A 122 1.60 1.63 -26.21
C GLU A 122 0.55 2.40 -25.38
N PHE A 123 0.51 2.16 -24.08
CA PHE A 123 -0.36 2.93 -23.18
C PHE A 123 0.02 4.41 -23.15
N MET A 124 1.31 4.74 -22.99
CA MET A 124 1.79 6.13 -22.96
C MET A 124 1.44 6.88 -24.28
N GLU A 125 1.54 6.23 -25.43
CA GLU A 125 1.14 6.84 -26.69
C GLU A 125 -0.36 7.12 -26.75
N LYS A 126 -1.20 6.18 -26.29
CA LYS A 126 -2.65 6.39 -26.21
C LYS A 126 -3.02 7.52 -25.23
N ALA A 127 -2.32 7.61 -24.12
CA ALA A 127 -2.57 8.60 -23.08
C ALA A 127 -2.34 10.05 -23.56
N LYS A 128 -1.51 10.27 -24.58
CA LYS A 128 -1.31 11.61 -25.19
C LYS A 128 -2.61 12.21 -25.72
N SER A 129 -3.51 11.39 -26.27
CA SER A 129 -4.82 11.87 -26.74
C SER A 129 -5.72 12.36 -25.62
N ALA A 130 -5.49 11.89 -24.38
CA ALA A 130 -6.17 12.32 -23.17
C ALA A 130 -5.44 13.47 -22.45
N ARG A 131 -4.51 14.15 -23.12
CA ARG A 131 -3.68 15.24 -22.55
C ARG A 131 -2.86 14.81 -21.33
N ILE A 132 -2.40 13.55 -21.31
CA ILE A 132 -1.52 13.02 -20.27
C ILE A 132 -0.09 13.03 -20.80
N GLU A 133 0.81 13.74 -20.11
CA GLU A 133 2.24 13.79 -20.39
C GLU A 133 2.99 12.90 -19.41
N PHE A 134 3.90 12.07 -19.90
CA PHE A 134 4.82 11.29 -19.07
C PHE A 134 6.24 11.86 -19.16
N ILE A 135 6.86 12.00 -17.99
CA ILE A 135 8.29 12.34 -17.86
C ILE A 135 8.99 11.20 -17.16
N GLU A 136 10.01 10.63 -17.81
CA GLU A 136 10.83 9.60 -17.19
C GLU A 136 11.76 10.20 -16.14
N VAL A 137 11.73 9.63 -14.94
CA VAL A 137 12.50 10.09 -13.79
C VAL A 137 13.26 8.90 -13.20
N PRO A 138 14.58 8.98 -13.07
CA PRO A 138 15.36 7.92 -12.43
C PRO A 138 14.93 7.71 -10.98
N TYR A 139 14.63 6.47 -10.63
CA TYR A 139 14.34 6.11 -9.25
C TYR A 139 15.59 6.20 -8.39
N THR A 140 15.48 6.90 -7.26
CA THR A 140 16.55 6.98 -6.27
C THR A 140 16.07 6.32 -4.98
N PRO A 141 16.64 5.17 -4.58
CA PRO A 141 16.28 4.52 -3.32
C PRO A 141 16.52 5.43 -2.12
N VAL A 142 15.60 5.41 -1.17
CA VAL A 142 15.76 6.08 0.12
C VAL A 142 15.69 5.08 1.26
N GLN A 143 16.30 5.43 2.40
CA GLN A 143 16.26 4.58 3.57
C GLN A 143 14.89 4.69 4.25
N THR A 144 14.07 3.66 4.11
CA THR A 144 12.70 3.64 4.61
C THR A 144 12.58 3.22 6.07
N HIS A 145 13.58 2.52 6.60
CA HIS A 145 13.53 1.88 7.92
C HIS A 145 12.34 0.91 8.13
N TYR A 146 11.67 0.49 7.06
CA TYR A 146 10.47 -0.34 7.13
C TYR A 146 10.63 -1.58 8.01
N LYS A 147 11.76 -2.32 7.87
CA LYS A 147 11.99 -3.52 8.68
C LYS A 147 11.97 -3.21 10.18
N THR A 148 12.63 -2.13 10.60
CA THR A 148 12.65 -1.71 12.01
C THR A 148 11.25 -1.31 12.46
N ILE A 149 10.56 -0.48 11.70
CA ILE A 149 9.21 0.00 12.03
C ILE A 149 8.25 -1.17 12.21
N SER A 150 8.12 -2.02 11.22
CA SER A 150 7.18 -3.15 11.26
C SER A 150 7.54 -4.18 12.34
N SER A 151 8.84 -4.45 12.58
CA SER A 151 9.27 -5.45 13.57
C SER A 151 9.11 -4.97 15.02
N VAL A 152 9.23 -3.67 15.25
CA VAL A 152 8.97 -3.10 16.58
C VAL A 152 7.48 -3.04 16.85
N GLU A 153 6.71 -2.52 15.89
CA GLU A 153 5.29 -2.23 16.10
C GLU A 153 4.43 -3.50 16.14
N ILE A 154 4.71 -4.50 15.29
CA ILE A 154 3.89 -5.73 15.23
C ILE A 154 3.74 -6.40 16.60
N GLN A 155 4.76 -6.38 17.44
CA GLN A 155 4.73 -7.04 18.75
C GLN A 155 3.69 -6.39 19.66
N GLY A 156 3.80 -5.08 19.90
CA GLY A 156 2.89 -4.37 20.79
C GLY A 156 1.49 -4.17 20.21
N ASP A 157 1.40 -3.98 18.89
CA ASP A 157 0.12 -3.81 18.20
C ASP A 157 -0.70 -5.11 18.23
N PHE A 158 -0.03 -6.24 17.98
CA PHE A 158 -0.67 -7.54 18.03
C PHE A 158 -1.08 -7.92 19.46
N ASP A 159 -0.28 -7.58 20.46
CA ASP A 159 -0.63 -7.82 21.87
C ASP A 159 -1.90 -7.03 22.25
N ARG A 160 -2.02 -5.76 21.82
CA ARG A 160 -3.23 -4.96 22.01
C ARG A 160 -4.44 -5.55 21.29
N PHE A 161 -4.26 -5.96 20.04
CA PHE A 161 -5.31 -6.62 19.27
C PHE A 161 -5.82 -7.88 19.97
N LEU A 162 -4.93 -8.73 20.47
CA LEU A 162 -5.32 -9.95 21.18
C LEU A 162 -5.99 -9.66 22.53
N ALA A 163 -5.58 -8.60 23.23
CA ALA A 163 -6.21 -8.20 24.48
C ALA A 163 -7.67 -7.76 24.28
N GLU A 164 -7.98 -7.16 23.12
CA GLU A 164 -9.31 -6.65 22.80
C GLU A 164 -10.19 -7.70 22.11
N PHE A 165 -9.67 -8.38 21.10
CA PHE A 165 -10.42 -9.28 20.21
C PHE A 165 -10.13 -10.76 20.45
N GLY A 166 -9.13 -11.10 21.26
CA GLY A 166 -8.75 -12.47 21.56
C GLY A 166 -9.79 -13.18 22.44
N ASN A 167 -9.71 -14.48 22.44
CA ASN A 167 -10.51 -15.34 23.31
C ASN A 167 -9.62 -16.46 23.88
N GLY A 168 -10.14 -17.26 24.80
CA GLY A 168 -9.36 -18.30 25.49
C GLY A 168 -8.75 -19.38 24.58
N ASN A 169 -9.05 -19.37 23.27
CA ASN A 169 -8.50 -20.29 22.27
C ASN A 169 -7.41 -19.64 21.39
N THR A 170 -7.13 -18.33 21.59
CA THR A 170 -6.08 -17.60 20.87
C THR A 170 -4.81 -17.51 21.71
N PRO A 171 -3.63 -17.36 21.09
CA PRO A 171 -2.42 -16.95 21.80
C PRO A 171 -2.67 -15.67 22.60
N SER A 172 -2.05 -15.50 23.75
CA SER A 172 -2.28 -14.32 24.60
C SER A 172 -1.40 -13.12 24.22
N ASN A 173 -0.37 -13.35 23.39
CA ASN A 173 0.54 -12.33 22.93
C ASN A 173 1.30 -12.77 21.66
N PHE A 174 2.02 -11.84 21.04
CA PHE A 174 2.79 -12.08 19.82
C PHE A 174 3.83 -13.20 19.96
N LYS A 175 4.52 -13.28 21.09
CA LYS A 175 5.52 -14.33 21.34
C LYS A 175 4.90 -15.72 21.38
N GLU A 176 3.73 -15.86 21.98
CA GLU A 176 2.98 -17.11 21.97
C GLU A 176 2.45 -17.45 20.59
N LEU A 177 2.03 -16.46 19.80
CA LEU A 177 1.67 -16.65 18.41
C LEU A 177 2.84 -17.24 17.61
N VAL A 178 4.03 -16.67 17.73
CA VAL A 178 5.22 -17.19 17.03
C VAL A 178 5.49 -18.64 17.42
N ARG A 179 5.48 -18.97 18.72
CA ARG A 179 5.63 -20.34 19.20
C ARG A 179 4.57 -21.29 18.66
N PHE A 180 3.33 -20.82 18.59
CA PHE A 180 2.22 -21.60 18.00
C PHE A 180 2.51 -21.99 16.56
N TYR A 181 3.05 -21.06 15.76
CA TYR A 181 3.44 -21.33 14.38
C TYR A 181 4.71 -22.18 14.27
N GLU A 182 5.72 -21.95 15.12
CA GLU A 182 6.95 -22.77 15.14
C GLU A 182 6.63 -24.25 15.32
N MET A 183 5.71 -24.59 16.22
CA MET A 183 5.27 -25.97 16.46
C MET A 183 4.52 -26.58 15.27
N ARG A 184 4.12 -25.79 14.28
CA ARG A 184 3.32 -26.18 13.12
C ARG A 184 4.00 -25.86 11.78
N LEU A 185 5.29 -25.58 11.78
CA LEU A 185 6.06 -25.22 10.57
C LEU A 185 5.79 -26.12 9.36
N PRO A 186 5.67 -27.47 9.49
CA PRO A 186 5.35 -28.31 8.34
C PRO A 186 4.03 -28.00 7.65
N GLN A 187 3.12 -27.30 8.35
CA GLN A 187 1.80 -26.89 7.84
C GLN A 187 1.82 -25.47 7.22
N HIS A 188 2.95 -24.75 7.31
CA HIS A 188 3.11 -23.38 6.84
C HIS A 188 4.16 -23.32 5.71
N PRO A 189 3.76 -23.55 4.46
CA PRO A 189 4.70 -23.69 3.33
C PRO A 189 5.49 -22.41 3.03
N TYR A 190 5.04 -21.27 3.52
CA TYR A 190 5.70 -19.95 3.30
C TYR A 190 6.64 -19.54 4.42
N GLY A 191 6.80 -20.38 5.47
CA GLY A 191 7.62 -20.08 6.64
C GLY A 191 7.04 -18.97 7.52
N ILE A 192 7.79 -18.62 8.57
CA ILE A 192 7.44 -17.60 9.56
C ILE A 192 8.63 -16.67 9.87
N ASP A 193 9.62 -16.61 9.01
CA ASP A 193 10.89 -15.92 9.25
C ASP A 193 10.69 -14.46 9.68
N ARG A 194 9.74 -13.74 9.07
CA ARG A 194 9.43 -12.36 9.43
C ARG A 194 8.90 -12.20 10.84
N LEU A 195 8.12 -13.17 11.34
CA LEU A 195 7.60 -13.15 12.71
C LEU A 195 8.72 -13.44 13.71
N VAL A 196 9.57 -14.42 13.39
CA VAL A 196 10.76 -14.75 14.20
C VAL A 196 11.75 -13.57 14.22
N ASP A 197 12.02 -12.98 13.06
CA ASP A 197 12.86 -11.79 12.93
C ASP A 197 12.36 -10.63 13.80
N ALA A 198 11.04 -10.41 13.87
CA ALA A 198 10.48 -9.34 14.68
C ALA A 198 10.83 -9.48 16.18
N LEU A 199 10.92 -10.71 16.69
CA LEU A 199 11.32 -10.95 18.10
C LEU A 199 12.76 -10.53 18.42
N GLN A 200 13.59 -10.24 17.41
CA GLN A 200 14.95 -9.72 17.62
C GLN A 200 14.97 -8.22 17.96
N PHE A 201 13.84 -7.53 17.78
CA PHE A 201 13.73 -6.10 18.03
C PHE A 201 13.13 -5.83 19.41
N ASN A 202 13.61 -4.76 20.06
CA ASN A 202 13.01 -4.28 21.30
C ASN A 202 11.63 -3.67 20.97
N PRO A 203 10.51 -4.17 21.55
CA PRO A 203 9.16 -3.68 21.25
C PRO A 203 8.81 -2.34 21.91
N ALA A 204 9.77 -1.62 22.46
CA ALA A 204 9.55 -0.37 23.16
C ALA A 204 9.18 0.77 22.19
N ILE A 205 7.91 0.87 21.82
CA ILE A 205 7.37 1.91 20.91
C ILE A 205 7.64 3.33 21.45
N ALA A 206 7.65 3.52 22.76
CA ALA A 206 7.93 4.81 23.40
C ALA A 206 9.43 5.17 23.45
N ASP A 207 10.31 4.28 23.00
CA ASP A 207 11.75 4.54 22.96
C ASP A 207 12.05 5.73 22.04
N PRO A 208 12.72 6.80 22.52
CA PRO A 208 13.06 7.97 21.71
C PRO A 208 13.91 7.63 20.48
N GLU A 209 14.80 6.65 20.57
CA GLU A 209 15.60 6.19 19.42
C GLU A 209 14.72 5.57 18.34
N TYR A 210 13.80 4.70 18.75
CA TYR A 210 12.82 4.13 17.82
C TYR A 210 11.95 5.22 17.17
N GLN A 211 11.44 6.17 17.94
CA GLN A 211 10.63 7.28 17.42
C GLN A 211 11.39 8.10 16.37
N GLN A 212 12.68 8.37 16.59
CA GLN A 212 13.52 9.05 15.60
C GLN A 212 13.71 8.23 14.33
N ILE A 213 13.96 6.91 14.45
CA ILE A 213 14.10 6.01 13.29
C ILE A 213 12.81 5.99 12.47
N ARG A 214 11.66 5.84 13.13
CA ARG A 214 10.34 5.85 12.49
C ARG A 214 10.08 7.15 11.74
N GLN A 215 10.26 8.28 12.43
CA GLN A 215 10.03 9.59 11.81
C GLN A 215 10.98 9.85 10.64
N LYS A 216 12.24 9.44 10.76
CA LYS A 216 13.21 9.53 9.67
C LYS A 216 12.80 8.72 8.45
N GLY A 217 12.30 7.48 8.64
CA GLY A 217 11.80 6.67 7.55
C GLY A 217 10.63 7.33 6.81
N ILE A 218 9.66 7.86 7.56
CA ILE A 218 8.50 8.59 7.02
C ILE A 218 8.97 9.83 6.25
N ASN A 219 9.82 10.65 6.86
CA ASN A 219 10.31 11.89 6.26
C ASN A 219 11.09 11.62 4.97
N ASN A 220 12.02 10.66 4.96
CA ASN A 220 12.79 10.31 3.78
C ASN A 220 11.89 9.97 2.58
N CYS A 221 10.81 9.22 2.83
CA CYS A 221 9.86 8.84 1.79
C CYS A 221 9.01 10.03 1.33
N THR A 222 8.50 10.83 2.27
CA THR A 222 7.68 12.01 1.97
C THR A 222 8.48 13.06 1.19
N GLU A 223 9.74 13.29 1.58
CA GLU A 223 10.65 14.21 0.90
C GLU A 223 10.99 13.72 -0.50
N ALA A 224 11.20 12.39 -0.70
CA ALA A 224 11.46 11.83 -2.02
C ALA A 224 10.26 12.06 -2.97
N ILE A 225 9.03 11.83 -2.49
CA ILE A 225 7.80 12.11 -3.23
C ILE A 225 7.73 13.62 -3.57
N GLY A 226 7.83 14.48 -2.57
CA GLY A 226 7.72 15.93 -2.75
C GLY A 226 8.81 16.51 -3.66
N LYS A 227 10.04 15.97 -3.59
CA LYS A 227 11.14 16.35 -4.46
C LYS A 227 10.83 16.05 -5.93
N VAL A 228 10.37 14.84 -6.24
CA VAL A 228 10.03 14.46 -7.63
C VAL A 228 8.90 15.32 -8.16
N LEU A 229 7.81 15.47 -7.43
CA LEU A 229 6.65 16.28 -7.85
C LEU A 229 7.08 17.73 -8.13
N LYS A 230 7.86 18.34 -7.24
CA LYS A 230 8.32 19.73 -7.37
C LYS A 230 9.32 19.92 -8.50
N GLU A 231 10.36 19.08 -8.57
CA GLU A 231 11.46 19.21 -9.52
C GLU A 231 10.99 19.04 -10.97
N TYR A 232 10.12 18.04 -11.20
CA TYR A 232 9.60 17.74 -12.54
C TYR A 232 8.27 18.43 -12.83
N LYS A 233 7.73 19.21 -11.88
CA LYS A 233 6.39 19.84 -11.96
C LYS A 233 5.32 18.82 -12.37
N ALA A 234 5.39 17.64 -11.77
CA ALA A 234 4.47 16.55 -12.01
C ALA A 234 3.31 16.59 -11.01
N ASP A 235 2.14 16.18 -11.44
CA ASP A 235 0.93 16.12 -10.62
C ASP A 235 0.90 14.82 -9.81
N VAL A 236 1.41 13.73 -10.42
CA VAL A 236 1.49 12.40 -9.80
C VAL A 236 2.79 11.70 -10.18
N ILE A 237 3.13 10.67 -9.39
CA ILE A 237 4.26 9.78 -9.67
C ILE A 237 3.69 8.41 -10.06
N ALA A 238 4.25 7.77 -11.08
CA ALA A 238 3.87 6.43 -11.50
C ALA A 238 5.07 5.48 -11.58
N THR A 239 4.79 4.21 -11.48
CA THR A 239 5.77 3.11 -11.66
C THR A 239 5.07 1.84 -12.09
N THR A 240 5.79 0.91 -12.71
CA THR A 240 5.30 -0.43 -13.07
C THR A 240 5.67 -1.50 -12.05
N THR A 241 6.36 -1.14 -10.97
CA THR A 241 6.75 -2.05 -9.90
C THR A 241 6.54 -1.39 -8.56
N PHE A 242 6.39 -2.19 -7.50
CA PHE A 242 6.26 -1.63 -6.15
C PHE A 242 7.50 -0.83 -5.75
N VAL A 243 7.26 0.38 -5.26
CA VAL A 243 8.24 1.28 -4.64
C VAL A 243 7.76 1.64 -3.24
N PRO A 244 8.58 1.57 -2.20
CA PRO A 244 8.11 1.71 -0.81
C PRO A 244 7.78 3.15 -0.38
N TRP A 245 8.00 4.15 -1.22
CA TRP A 245 7.87 5.56 -0.84
C TRP A 245 6.48 5.92 -0.29
N TRP A 246 5.41 5.52 -1.00
CA TRP A 246 4.05 5.84 -0.57
C TRP A 246 3.56 4.97 0.59
N ALA A 247 4.06 3.75 0.73
CA ALA A 247 3.72 2.91 1.88
C ALA A 247 4.28 3.52 3.17
N VAL A 248 5.60 3.72 3.25
CA VAL A 248 6.26 4.27 4.43
C VAL A 248 6.02 5.78 4.58
N GLY A 249 5.91 6.52 3.47
CA GLY A 249 5.52 7.94 3.49
C GLY A 249 4.03 8.17 3.78
N ARG A 250 3.24 7.11 4.01
CA ARG A 250 1.81 7.16 4.35
C ARG A 250 0.93 7.85 3.28
N ALA A 251 1.48 8.01 2.07
CA ALA A 251 0.80 8.67 0.97
C ALA A 251 -0.21 7.74 0.27
N PRO A 252 -1.27 8.27 -0.36
CA PRO A 252 -2.21 7.45 -1.12
C PRO A 252 -1.53 6.86 -2.35
N SER A 253 -2.01 5.73 -2.81
CA SER A 253 -1.60 5.12 -4.08
C SER A 253 -2.74 4.35 -4.72
N ILE A 254 -2.66 4.22 -6.04
CA ILE A 254 -3.63 3.50 -6.84
C ILE A 254 -2.90 2.58 -7.81
N ALA A 255 -3.36 1.34 -7.94
CA ALA A 255 -2.93 0.43 -8.99
C ALA A 255 -3.99 0.40 -10.09
N LEU A 256 -3.58 0.66 -11.32
CA LEU A 256 -4.46 0.67 -12.50
C LEU A 256 -3.97 -0.34 -13.54
N PRO A 257 -4.78 -1.30 -13.96
CA PRO A 257 -4.46 -2.14 -15.10
C PRO A 257 -4.48 -1.28 -16.37
N ILE A 258 -3.39 -1.34 -17.16
CA ILE A 258 -3.23 -0.55 -18.40
C ILE A 258 -3.16 -1.42 -19.65
N GLY A 259 -3.16 -2.73 -19.49
CA GLY A 259 -3.10 -3.70 -20.56
C GLY A 259 -2.69 -5.08 -20.09
N GLU A 260 -2.40 -5.94 -21.04
CA GLU A 260 -1.88 -7.28 -20.80
C GLU A 260 -0.80 -7.63 -21.81
N THR A 261 0.06 -8.55 -21.45
CA THR A 261 1.06 -9.14 -22.33
C THR A 261 0.40 -10.19 -23.25
N GLN A 262 1.13 -10.68 -24.25
CA GLN A 262 0.61 -11.71 -25.16
C GLN A 262 0.27 -13.04 -24.46
N ASP A 263 0.91 -13.32 -23.34
CA ASP A 263 0.65 -14.47 -22.46
C ASP A 263 -0.35 -14.14 -21.34
N SER A 264 -1.17 -13.09 -21.52
CA SER A 264 -2.25 -12.65 -20.62
C SER A 264 -1.81 -12.28 -19.20
N ARG A 265 -0.56 -11.86 -19.01
CA ARG A 265 -0.13 -11.27 -17.75
C ARG A 265 -0.54 -9.80 -17.67
N PRO A 266 -1.17 -9.36 -16.59
CA PRO A 266 -1.54 -7.96 -16.44
C PRO A 266 -0.33 -7.02 -16.50
N ILE A 267 -0.51 -5.88 -17.15
CA ILE A 267 0.40 -4.74 -17.09
C ILE A 267 -0.32 -3.65 -16.31
N SER A 268 0.28 -3.18 -15.22
CA SER A 268 -0.33 -2.18 -14.35
C SER A 268 0.63 -1.01 -14.10
N LEU A 269 0.04 0.17 -13.92
CA LEU A 269 0.69 1.33 -13.31
C LEU A 269 0.22 1.48 -11.87
N MET A 270 1.11 1.88 -11.01
CA MET A 270 0.82 2.28 -9.65
C MET A 270 1.23 3.72 -9.46
#